data_83baf7b908323a6eddbb2a7e902275cf
#
_entry.id   83baf7b908323a6eddbb2a7e902275cf
#
_cell.length_a   1.000
_cell.length_b   1.000
_cell.length_c   1.000
_cell.angle_alpha   90.00
_cell.angle_beta   90.00
_cell.angle_gamma   90.00
#
_symmetry.space_group_name_H-M   'P 1'
#
loop_
_entity.id
_entity.type
_entity.pdbx_description
1 polymer ?
#
loop_
_entity_poly.entity_id
_entity_poly.type
_entity_poly.pdbx_seq_one_letter_code
_entity_poly.pdbx_strand_id
1 'polypeptide(L)'
;MMEKEALSSAFSEMILEEAKKDKDIIVVCTDSRGSAKLGAYPDELPEQFVEMGIAEQNSVTVSAGMAYMGKKVFAIGPASFYSMRSAEQVKVDVAYSHNNVTVIGISGGISYGALGATHHSLQDISLMRAIPGLTVMIPSDAVQMRKITKELLDEPRPVYIRIARSGVPVIYDKDAEFKIGKANRLTEGKDAAIIACGQLVATALEAAEILKQEGIHISVVD
;
A
#
# COMPACT_ATOMS: atom_id res chain seq x y z
N MET A 1 -0.25 24.11 -8.55
CA MET A 1 0.22 23.01 -7.68
C MET A 1 -0.70 21.82 -7.94
N MET A 2 -0.15 20.62 -8.14
CA MET A 2 -0.96 19.41 -8.26
C MET A 2 -1.73 19.17 -6.95
N GLU A 3 -2.95 18.68 -7.07
CA GLU A 3 -3.73 18.22 -5.92
C GLU A 3 -2.96 17.12 -5.18
N LYS A 4 -3.03 17.10 -3.85
CA LYS A 4 -2.38 16.07 -3.04
C LYS A 4 -3.43 15.30 -2.26
N GLU A 5 -3.32 13.98 -2.27
CA GLU A 5 -4.19 13.09 -1.52
C GLU A 5 -3.38 12.06 -0.74
N ALA A 6 -3.85 11.69 0.45
CA ALA A 6 -3.22 10.63 1.24
C ALA A 6 -3.68 9.26 0.74
N LEU A 7 -2.72 8.36 0.51
CA LEU A 7 -2.99 6.98 0.09
C LEU A 7 -3.84 6.21 1.11
N SER A 8 -3.66 6.50 2.40
CA SER A 8 -4.49 5.90 3.46
C SER A 8 -5.95 6.37 3.40
N SER A 9 -6.21 7.63 3.03
CA SER A 9 -7.58 8.13 2.81
C SER A 9 -8.20 7.45 1.58
N ALA A 10 -7.47 7.41 0.48
CA ALA A 10 -7.92 6.76 -0.76
C ALA A 10 -8.28 5.27 -0.52
N PHE A 11 -7.47 4.55 0.27
CA PHE A 11 -7.77 3.18 0.67
C PHE A 11 -9.01 3.11 1.56
N SER A 12 -9.05 3.91 2.64
CA SER A 12 -10.11 3.85 3.65
C SER A 12 -11.49 4.16 3.06
N GLU A 13 -11.59 5.19 2.22
CA GLU A 13 -12.83 5.56 1.54
C GLU A 13 -13.31 4.46 0.60
N MET A 14 -12.40 3.95 -0.23
CA MET A 14 -12.74 2.91 -1.19
C MET A 14 -13.14 1.60 -0.50
N ILE A 15 -12.37 1.15 0.49
CA ILE A 15 -12.65 -0.13 1.15
C ILE A 15 -13.94 -0.07 1.97
N LEU A 16 -14.29 1.09 2.52
CA LEU A 16 -15.57 1.30 3.21
C LEU A 16 -16.75 1.13 2.23
N GLU A 17 -16.67 1.74 1.05
CA GLU A 17 -17.72 1.64 0.03
C GLU A 17 -17.87 0.21 -0.54
N GLU A 18 -16.78 -0.51 -0.72
CA GLU A 18 -16.83 -1.89 -1.18
C GLU A 18 -17.31 -2.86 -0.06
N ALA A 19 -16.90 -2.63 1.18
CA ALA A 19 -17.32 -3.44 2.32
C ALA A 19 -18.83 -3.32 2.65
N LYS A 20 -19.43 -2.17 2.36
CA LYS A 20 -20.92 -2.02 2.44
C LYS A 20 -21.65 -2.96 1.49
N LYS A 21 -21.01 -3.38 0.39
CA LYS A 21 -21.58 -4.26 -0.64
C LYS A 21 -21.21 -5.73 -0.44
N ASP A 22 -20.07 -5.98 0.24
CA ASP A 22 -19.51 -7.31 0.42
C ASP A 22 -19.12 -7.53 1.89
N LYS A 23 -19.87 -8.39 2.59
CA LYS A 23 -19.64 -8.73 4.00
C LYS A 23 -18.42 -9.62 4.24
N ASP A 24 -17.78 -10.10 3.19
CA ASP A 24 -16.56 -10.90 3.31
C ASP A 24 -15.29 -10.02 3.36
N ILE A 25 -15.42 -8.72 3.14
CA ILE A 25 -14.33 -7.78 3.32
C ILE A 25 -14.15 -7.47 4.81
N ILE A 26 -12.94 -7.74 5.33
CA ILE A 26 -12.57 -7.48 6.73
C ILE A 26 -11.34 -6.59 6.78
N VAL A 27 -11.39 -5.55 7.61
CA VAL A 27 -10.23 -4.70 7.91
C VAL A 27 -9.74 -5.00 9.32
N VAL A 28 -8.44 -5.29 9.43
CA VAL A 28 -7.75 -5.58 10.70
C VAL A 28 -6.77 -4.44 10.99
N CYS A 29 -6.77 -3.92 12.20
CA CYS A 29 -5.91 -2.80 12.60
C CYS A 29 -5.19 -3.10 13.91
N THR A 30 -4.04 -2.46 14.13
CA THR A 30 -3.21 -2.61 15.33
C THR A 30 -2.96 -1.25 15.98
N ASP A 31 -3.93 -0.75 16.76
CA ASP A 31 -3.85 0.53 17.50
C ASP A 31 -3.40 1.73 16.64
N SER A 32 -3.71 1.68 15.34
CA SER A 32 -3.26 2.68 14.36
C SER A 32 -4.39 3.27 13.51
N ARG A 33 -5.64 3.20 13.96
CA ARG A 33 -6.86 3.69 13.28
C ARG A 33 -6.70 5.11 12.74
N GLY A 34 -6.17 6.01 13.57
CA GLY A 34 -5.97 7.42 13.18
C GLY A 34 -4.95 7.59 12.06
N SER A 35 -3.82 6.89 12.13
CA SER A 35 -2.76 6.92 11.10
C SER A 35 -3.21 6.24 9.80
N ALA A 36 -4.02 5.20 9.91
CA ALA A 36 -4.60 4.47 8.78
C ALA A 36 -5.83 5.15 8.17
N LYS A 37 -6.32 6.26 8.77
CA LYS A 37 -7.52 6.98 8.32
C LYS A 37 -8.81 6.16 8.33
N LEU A 38 -8.93 5.16 9.22
CA LEU A 38 -10.07 4.25 9.31
C LEU A 38 -11.24 4.80 10.17
N GLY A 39 -11.29 6.12 10.43
CA GLY A 39 -12.19 6.72 11.40
C GLY A 39 -13.65 6.25 11.32
N ALA A 40 -14.25 6.29 10.14
CA ALA A 40 -15.64 5.90 9.94
C ALA A 40 -15.88 4.39 9.87
N TYR A 41 -14.88 3.61 9.43
CA TYR A 41 -15.04 2.19 9.13
C TYR A 41 -15.55 1.36 10.32
N PRO A 42 -14.95 1.43 11.53
CA PRO A 42 -15.43 0.65 12.67
C PRO A 42 -16.79 1.11 13.21
N ASP A 43 -17.16 2.36 12.98
CA ASP A 43 -18.44 2.90 13.44
C ASP A 43 -19.59 2.49 12.51
N GLU A 44 -19.34 2.43 11.20
CA GLU A 44 -20.33 2.03 10.20
C GLU A 44 -20.41 0.52 9.99
N LEU A 45 -19.27 -0.20 10.09
CA LEU A 45 -19.17 -1.64 9.82
C LEU A 45 -18.44 -2.40 10.95
N PRO A 46 -18.94 -2.36 12.20
CA PRO A 46 -18.25 -2.96 13.34
C PRO A 46 -18.03 -4.48 13.20
N GLU A 47 -18.89 -5.20 12.47
CA GLU A 47 -18.74 -6.64 12.25
C GLU A 47 -17.68 -6.98 11.19
N GLN A 48 -17.22 -6.00 10.44
CA GLN A 48 -16.19 -6.13 9.40
C GLN A 48 -14.86 -5.48 9.82
N PHE A 49 -14.75 -5.05 11.08
CA PHE A 49 -13.57 -4.43 11.64
C PHE A 49 -13.04 -5.20 12.85
N VAL A 50 -11.74 -5.45 12.86
CA VAL A 50 -11.06 -6.13 13.97
C VAL A 50 -9.92 -5.26 14.48
N GLU A 51 -10.03 -4.80 15.73
CA GLU A 51 -8.95 -4.12 16.43
C GLU A 51 -8.15 -5.13 17.26
N MET A 52 -6.88 -5.29 16.92
CA MET A 52 -6.00 -6.27 17.55
C MET A 52 -5.13 -5.70 18.69
N GLY A 53 -5.18 -4.36 18.90
CA GLY A 53 -4.23 -3.69 19.76
C GLY A 53 -2.80 -3.75 19.20
N ILE A 54 -1.78 -3.52 20.06
CA ILE A 54 -0.37 -3.53 19.64
C ILE A 54 0.13 -4.99 19.54
N ALA A 55 -0.36 -5.72 18.52
CA ALA A 55 -0.12 -7.16 18.36
C ALA A 55 -0.02 -7.56 16.86
N GLU A 56 0.93 -7.01 16.12
CA GLU A 56 1.04 -7.17 14.67
C GLU A 56 1.26 -8.62 14.24
N GLN A 57 2.02 -9.41 15.00
CA GLN A 57 2.19 -10.84 14.76
C GLN A 57 0.84 -11.57 14.80
N ASN A 58 0.09 -11.37 15.88
CA ASN A 58 -1.24 -11.97 16.04
C ASN A 58 -2.22 -11.44 14.97
N SER A 59 -2.13 -10.17 14.63
CA SER A 59 -2.93 -9.56 13.55
C SER A 59 -2.75 -10.29 12.22
N VAL A 60 -1.52 -10.58 11.81
CA VAL A 60 -1.24 -11.29 10.57
C VAL A 60 -1.74 -12.73 10.62
N THR A 61 -1.49 -13.46 11.72
CA THR A 61 -1.96 -14.85 11.89
C THR A 61 -3.49 -14.96 11.87
N VAL A 62 -4.18 -14.07 12.60
CA VAL A 62 -5.66 -14.01 12.61
C VAL A 62 -6.19 -13.65 11.22
N SER A 63 -5.57 -12.69 10.54
CA SER A 63 -5.91 -12.31 9.16
C SER A 63 -5.78 -13.50 8.20
N ALA A 64 -4.70 -14.28 8.33
CA ALA A 64 -4.50 -15.49 7.52
C ALA A 64 -5.57 -16.54 7.80
N GLY A 65 -5.95 -16.75 9.07
CA GLY A 65 -7.05 -17.65 9.44
C GLY A 65 -8.41 -17.23 8.85
N MET A 66 -8.71 -15.93 8.89
CA MET A 66 -9.94 -15.39 8.26
C MET A 66 -9.89 -15.54 6.72
N ALA A 67 -8.75 -15.28 6.09
CA ALA A 67 -8.58 -15.46 4.65
C ALA A 67 -8.73 -16.94 4.24
N TYR A 68 -8.21 -17.87 5.04
CA TYR A 68 -8.40 -19.31 4.84
C TYR A 68 -9.89 -19.71 4.88
N MET A 69 -10.69 -19.01 5.69
CA MET A 69 -12.14 -19.21 5.78
C MET A 69 -12.94 -18.46 4.70
N GLY A 70 -12.25 -17.87 3.70
CA GLY A 70 -12.88 -17.22 2.54
C GLY A 70 -13.09 -15.71 2.67
N LYS A 71 -12.59 -15.07 3.74
CA LYS A 71 -12.68 -13.62 3.87
C LYS A 71 -11.62 -12.90 3.03
N LYS A 72 -11.93 -11.67 2.59
CA LYS A 72 -11.04 -10.74 1.91
C LYS A 72 -10.43 -9.81 2.96
N VAL A 73 -9.20 -10.07 3.39
CA VAL A 73 -8.66 -9.43 4.59
C VAL A 73 -7.58 -8.41 4.24
N PHE A 74 -7.74 -7.21 4.79
CA PHE A 74 -6.79 -6.11 4.73
C PHE A 74 -6.29 -5.80 6.15
N ALA A 75 -5.03 -6.16 6.43
CA ALA A 75 -4.36 -5.85 7.69
C ALA A 75 -3.53 -4.57 7.52
N ILE A 76 -3.83 -3.51 8.28
CA ILE A 76 -3.21 -2.19 8.11
C ILE A 76 -2.63 -1.64 9.40
N GLY A 77 -1.40 -1.14 9.32
CA GLY A 77 -0.69 -0.50 10.43
C GLY A 77 0.71 -0.03 10.03
N PRO A 78 1.54 0.44 10.98
CA PRO A 78 2.87 0.97 10.67
C PRO A 78 3.76 -0.01 9.93
N ALA A 79 4.39 0.45 8.84
CA ALA A 79 5.24 -0.37 7.98
C ALA A 79 6.39 -1.04 8.73
N SER A 80 7.02 -0.33 9.68
CA SER A 80 8.10 -0.86 10.52
C SER A 80 7.66 -2.08 11.34
N PHE A 81 6.42 -2.07 11.83
CA PHE A 81 5.92 -3.13 12.71
C PHE A 81 5.41 -4.32 11.90
N TYR A 82 4.58 -4.08 10.87
CA TYR A 82 4.11 -5.16 10.00
C TYR A 82 5.21 -5.83 9.18
N SER A 83 6.30 -5.11 8.85
CA SER A 83 7.41 -5.74 8.14
C SER A 83 8.36 -6.50 9.06
N MET A 84 8.87 -5.84 10.11
CA MET A 84 9.94 -6.45 10.92
C MET A 84 9.39 -7.35 12.03
N ARG A 85 8.35 -6.89 12.73
CA ARG A 85 7.81 -7.63 13.88
C ARG A 85 7.04 -8.88 13.46
N SER A 86 6.31 -8.84 12.34
CA SER A 86 5.50 -9.97 11.85
C SER A 86 6.06 -10.62 10.58
N ALA A 87 7.36 -10.49 10.31
CA ALA A 87 8.01 -11.05 9.13
C ALA A 87 7.79 -12.57 8.97
N GLU A 88 7.88 -13.30 10.08
CA GLU A 88 7.69 -14.75 10.09
C GLU A 88 6.24 -15.12 9.75
N GLN A 89 5.26 -14.44 10.34
CA GLN A 89 3.83 -14.67 10.08
C GLN A 89 3.46 -14.32 8.63
N VAL A 90 3.98 -13.21 8.09
CA VAL A 90 3.80 -12.88 6.67
C VAL A 90 4.40 -13.96 5.75
N LYS A 91 5.58 -14.48 6.11
CA LYS A 91 6.23 -15.55 5.34
C LYS A 91 5.45 -16.87 5.41
N VAL A 92 5.06 -17.30 6.60
CA VAL A 92 4.52 -18.65 6.84
C VAL A 92 3.01 -18.66 6.66
N ASP A 93 2.29 -17.78 7.38
CA ASP A 93 0.83 -17.84 7.43
C ASP A 93 0.20 -17.23 6.16
N VAL A 94 0.84 -16.23 5.55
CA VAL A 94 0.32 -15.55 4.36
C VAL A 94 0.92 -16.13 3.08
N ALA A 95 2.23 -15.94 2.85
CA ALA A 95 2.84 -16.25 1.56
C ALA A 95 2.98 -17.76 1.32
N TYR A 96 3.59 -18.51 2.25
CA TYR A 96 3.79 -19.96 2.11
C TYR A 96 2.47 -20.72 2.09
N SER A 97 1.52 -20.33 2.93
CA SER A 97 0.19 -20.96 3.02
C SER A 97 -0.78 -20.47 1.95
N HIS A 98 -0.35 -19.58 1.06
CA HIS A 98 -1.17 -18.99 -0.01
C HIS A 98 -2.48 -18.36 0.48
N ASN A 99 -2.51 -17.81 1.70
CA ASN A 99 -3.64 -17.08 2.21
C ASN A 99 -3.68 -15.65 1.63
N ASN A 100 -4.80 -15.29 1.05
CA ASN A 100 -5.00 -14.02 0.33
C ASN A 100 -5.20 -12.85 1.30
N VAL A 101 -4.15 -12.49 2.03
CA VAL A 101 -4.12 -11.32 2.92
C VAL A 101 -3.38 -10.18 2.25
N THR A 102 -3.97 -9.00 2.28
CA THR A 102 -3.29 -7.75 1.93
C THR A 102 -2.78 -7.08 3.20
N VAL A 103 -1.46 -7.06 3.39
CA VAL A 103 -0.80 -6.36 4.51
C VAL A 103 -0.40 -4.97 4.03
N ILE A 104 -0.94 -3.92 4.64
CA ILE A 104 -0.68 -2.52 4.28
C ILE A 104 0.21 -1.87 5.34
N GLY A 105 1.46 -1.60 4.97
CA GLY A 105 2.42 -0.87 5.79
C GLY A 105 2.32 0.64 5.56
N ILE A 106 1.76 1.37 6.51
CA ILE A 106 1.69 2.83 6.44
C ILE A 106 2.98 3.50 6.92
N SER A 107 3.25 4.69 6.42
CA SER A 107 4.36 5.54 6.86
C SER A 107 5.74 4.90 6.65
N GLY A 108 5.97 4.28 5.49
CA GLY A 108 7.27 3.72 5.13
C GLY A 108 8.40 4.75 5.08
N GLY A 109 9.64 4.28 5.07
CA GLY A 109 10.84 5.12 5.09
C GLY A 109 11.04 5.84 6.41
N ILE A 110 11.45 7.10 6.36
CA ILE A 110 11.70 7.98 7.52
C ILE A 110 10.52 8.93 7.82
N SER A 111 9.35 8.68 7.24
CA SER A 111 8.23 9.61 7.25
C SER A 111 7.60 9.86 8.63
N TYR A 112 7.87 9.03 9.62
CA TYR A 112 7.50 9.30 11.03
C TYR A 112 8.33 10.40 11.71
N GLY A 113 9.49 10.77 11.15
CA GLY A 113 10.29 11.89 11.65
C GLY A 113 10.69 11.76 13.12
N ALA A 114 10.11 12.59 13.98
CA ALA A 114 10.45 12.70 15.40
C ALA A 114 10.24 11.41 16.23
N LEU A 115 9.45 10.44 15.77
CA LEU A 115 9.31 9.15 16.45
C LEU A 115 10.56 8.27 16.35
N GLY A 116 11.48 8.61 15.45
CA GLY A 116 12.81 8.04 15.36
C GLY A 116 12.86 6.61 14.81
N ALA A 117 14.00 5.97 15.03
CA ALA A 117 14.37 4.70 14.41
C ALA A 117 13.38 3.54 14.67
N THR A 118 12.68 3.54 15.80
CA THR A 118 11.69 2.49 16.12
C THR A 118 10.48 2.49 15.19
N HIS A 119 10.18 3.64 14.59
CA HIS A 119 9.06 3.82 13.66
C HIS A 119 9.50 3.98 12.20
N HIS A 120 10.79 4.20 11.95
CA HIS A 120 11.31 4.26 10.59
C HIS A 120 11.33 2.86 9.95
N SER A 121 10.91 2.78 8.71
CA SER A 121 10.83 1.53 7.96
C SER A 121 11.68 1.61 6.70
N LEU A 122 12.98 1.34 6.83
CA LEU A 122 13.94 1.38 5.71
C LEU A 122 14.14 0.00 5.09
N GLN A 123 13.86 -1.06 5.83
CA GLN A 123 14.15 -2.45 5.47
C GLN A 123 12.93 -3.20 4.90
N ASP A 124 11.73 -2.64 5.03
CA ASP A 124 10.46 -3.31 4.71
C ASP A 124 10.40 -3.86 3.28
N ILE A 125 10.75 -3.05 2.29
CA ILE A 125 10.74 -3.47 0.88
C ILE A 125 11.71 -4.62 0.65
N SER A 126 12.94 -4.52 1.18
CA SER A 126 13.97 -5.56 1.00
C SER A 126 13.54 -6.87 1.65
N LEU A 127 13.00 -6.80 2.87
CA LEU A 127 12.51 -7.96 3.61
C LEU A 127 11.35 -8.64 2.90
N MET A 128 10.33 -7.86 2.55
CA MET A 128 9.10 -8.41 1.93
C MET A 128 9.36 -8.96 0.53
N ARG A 129 10.25 -8.35 -0.25
CA ARG A 129 10.65 -8.86 -1.57
C ARG A 129 11.43 -10.18 -1.50
N ALA A 130 12.06 -10.48 -0.37
CA ALA A 130 12.77 -11.74 -0.17
C ALA A 130 11.84 -12.93 0.13
N ILE A 131 10.55 -12.70 0.39
CA ILE A 131 9.58 -13.75 0.71
C ILE A 131 8.99 -14.30 -0.60
N PRO A 132 9.24 -15.59 -0.95
CA PRO A 132 8.66 -16.19 -2.14
C PRO A 132 7.13 -16.20 -2.09
N GLY A 133 6.49 -15.90 -3.23
CA GLY A 133 5.03 -15.89 -3.34
C GLY A 133 4.34 -14.61 -2.84
N LEU A 134 5.07 -13.68 -2.21
CA LEU A 134 4.53 -12.39 -1.79
C LEU A 134 4.70 -11.34 -2.89
N THR A 135 3.61 -10.68 -3.26
CA THR A 135 3.66 -9.50 -4.14
C THR A 135 3.92 -8.26 -3.30
N VAL A 136 4.87 -7.41 -3.72
CA VAL A 136 5.17 -6.12 -3.05
C VAL A 136 4.79 -4.97 -3.96
N MET A 137 3.98 -4.04 -3.44
CA MET A 137 3.46 -2.89 -4.18
C MET A 137 3.73 -1.58 -3.44
N ILE A 138 4.00 -0.54 -4.20
CA ILE A 138 4.27 0.81 -3.67
C ILE A 138 3.50 1.81 -4.54
N PRO A 139 2.20 2.02 -4.30
CA PRO A 139 1.38 2.92 -5.10
C PRO A 139 1.93 4.34 -5.12
N SER A 140 1.89 4.97 -6.28
CA SER A 140 2.47 6.28 -6.54
C SER A 140 1.52 7.42 -6.19
N ASP A 141 0.20 7.19 -6.34
CA ASP A 141 -0.82 8.17 -5.98
C ASP A 141 -2.15 7.52 -5.53
N ALA A 142 -3.12 8.35 -5.21
CA ALA A 142 -4.43 7.92 -4.72
C ALA A 142 -5.25 7.18 -5.78
N VAL A 143 -5.12 7.53 -7.06
CA VAL A 143 -5.81 6.84 -8.17
C VAL A 143 -5.28 5.41 -8.29
N GLN A 144 -3.97 5.25 -8.31
CA GLN A 144 -3.33 3.94 -8.37
C GLN A 144 -3.68 3.09 -7.13
N MET A 145 -3.70 3.69 -5.92
CA MET A 145 -4.10 2.98 -4.70
C MET A 145 -5.52 2.42 -4.79
N ARG A 146 -6.48 3.22 -5.26
CA ARG A 146 -7.87 2.75 -5.46
C ARG A 146 -7.95 1.62 -6.46
N LYS A 147 -7.27 1.74 -7.61
CA LYS A 147 -7.28 0.72 -8.66
C LYS A 147 -6.64 -0.59 -8.19
N ILE A 148 -5.49 -0.53 -7.51
CA ILE A 148 -4.83 -1.70 -6.91
C ILE A 148 -5.76 -2.36 -5.88
N THR A 149 -6.39 -1.58 -5.00
CA THR A 149 -7.33 -2.13 -4.01
C THR A 149 -8.49 -2.86 -4.69
N LYS A 150 -9.04 -2.29 -5.76
CA LYS A 150 -10.09 -2.94 -6.54
C LYS A 150 -9.64 -4.23 -7.20
N GLU A 151 -8.46 -4.23 -7.84
CA GLU A 151 -7.90 -5.45 -8.45
C GLU A 151 -7.68 -6.55 -7.41
N LEU A 152 -7.24 -6.21 -6.20
CA LEU A 152 -7.04 -7.19 -5.12
C LEU A 152 -8.35 -7.73 -4.52
N LEU A 153 -9.44 -7.00 -4.63
CA LEU A 153 -10.78 -7.51 -4.27
C LEU A 153 -11.30 -8.50 -5.30
N ASP A 154 -10.98 -8.28 -6.58
CA ASP A 154 -11.42 -9.12 -7.69
C ASP A 154 -10.48 -10.32 -7.92
N GLU A 155 -9.17 -10.14 -7.74
CA GLU A 155 -8.14 -11.16 -7.89
C GLU A 155 -7.24 -11.23 -6.65
N PRO A 156 -7.73 -11.75 -5.52
CA PRO A 156 -7.01 -11.76 -4.24
C PRO A 156 -5.75 -12.64 -4.30
N ARG A 157 -4.69 -12.17 -3.64
CA ARG A 157 -3.37 -12.85 -3.55
C ARG A 157 -2.61 -12.38 -2.31
N PRO A 158 -1.56 -13.08 -1.87
CA PRO A 158 -0.65 -12.58 -0.83
C PRO A 158 0.06 -11.29 -1.25
N VAL A 159 -0.14 -10.21 -0.51
CA VAL A 159 0.39 -8.88 -0.87
C VAL A 159 0.90 -8.12 0.34
N TYR A 160 2.02 -7.41 0.16
CA TYR A 160 2.43 -6.30 1.00
C TYR A 160 2.37 -4.99 0.22
N ILE A 161 1.62 -4.02 0.72
CA ILE A 161 1.54 -2.67 0.15
C ILE A 161 2.22 -1.69 1.09
N ARG A 162 3.18 -0.91 0.59
CA ARG A 162 3.80 0.18 1.34
C ARG A 162 3.23 1.52 0.88
N ILE A 163 2.70 2.31 1.82
CA ILE A 163 2.14 3.63 1.51
C ILE A 163 2.84 4.76 2.27
N ALA A 164 2.83 5.95 1.67
CA ALA A 164 3.35 7.17 2.26
C ALA A 164 2.48 7.64 3.44
N ARG A 165 3.08 8.40 4.38
CA ARG A 165 2.37 9.02 5.50
C ARG A 165 1.55 10.25 5.10
N SER A 166 2.18 11.12 4.32
CA SER A 166 1.59 12.39 3.88
C SER A 166 0.88 12.23 2.54
N GLY A 167 0.02 13.21 2.22
CA GLY A 167 -0.57 13.30 0.89
C GLY A 167 0.52 13.44 -0.18
N VAL A 168 0.37 12.68 -1.26
CA VAL A 168 1.23 12.70 -2.44
C VAL A 168 0.52 13.39 -3.60
N PRO A 169 1.25 13.99 -4.56
CA PRO A 169 0.61 14.54 -5.77
C PRO A 169 -0.19 13.46 -6.51
N VAL A 170 -1.37 13.82 -6.97
CA VAL A 170 -2.16 12.98 -7.89
C VAL A 170 -1.58 13.16 -9.29
N ILE A 171 -1.00 12.09 -9.85
CA ILE A 171 -0.29 12.11 -11.12
C ILE A 171 -1.03 11.36 -12.23
N TYR A 172 -1.99 10.53 -11.86
CA TYR A 172 -2.78 9.76 -12.81
C TYR A 172 -4.19 10.31 -12.96
N ASP A 173 -4.72 10.19 -14.18
CA ASP A 173 -6.13 10.43 -14.45
C ASP A 173 -7.00 9.34 -13.82
N LYS A 174 -8.25 9.68 -13.49
CA LYS A 174 -9.21 8.74 -12.85
C LYS A 174 -9.45 7.47 -13.67
N ASP A 175 -9.34 7.60 -14.99
CA ASP A 175 -9.56 6.50 -15.93
C ASP A 175 -8.28 5.74 -16.28
N ALA A 176 -7.14 6.06 -15.65
CA ALA A 176 -5.89 5.37 -15.90
C ALA A 176 -6.03 3.86 -15.62
N GLU A 177 -5.49 3.07 -16.53
CA GLU A 177 -5.48 1.62 -16.42
C GLU A 177 -4.20 1.12 -15.74
N PHE A 178 -4.35 0.21 -14.81
CA PHE A 178 -3.26 -0.46 -14.13
C PHE A 178 -3.43 -1.96 -14.23
N LYS A 179 -2.29 -2.64 -14.30
CA LYS A 179 -2.26 -4.10 -14.16
C LYS A 179 -1.10 -4.48 -13.27
N ILE A 180 -1.36 -5.20 -12.19
CA ILE A 180 -0.33 -5.68 -11.28
C ILE A 180 0.72 -6.48 -12.05
N GLY A 181 2.00 -6.16 -11.85
CA GLY A 181 3.14 -6.75 -12.55
C GLY A 181 3.50 -6.08 -13.88
N LYS A 182 2.84 -4.99 -14.26
CA LYS A 182 3.22 -4.16 -15.42
C LYS A 182 3.61 -2.77 -14.97
N ALA A 183 4.67 -2.24 -15.59
CA ALA A 183 5.10 -0.87 -15.41
C ALA A 183 4.31 0.07 -16.34
N ASN A 184 4.09 1.31 -15.89
CA ASN A 184 3.47 2.38 -16.67
C ASN A 184 4.53 3.40 -17.10
N ARG A 185 4.63 3.65 -18.40
CA ARG A 185 5.47 4.73 -18.92
C ARG A 185 4.69 6.04 -18.88
N LEU A 186 5.20 7.01 -18.14
CA LEU A 186 4.56 8.32 -17.93
C LEU A 186 5.07 9.40 -18.88
N THR A 187 6.35 9.32 -19.28
CA THR A 187 6.94 10.23 -20.27
C THR A 187 7.78 9.46 -21.27
N GLU A 188 7.88 10.01 -22.49
CA GLU A 188 8.76 9.51 -23.55
C GLU A 188 10.07 10.31 -23.55
N GLY A 189 11.18 9.59 -23.58
CA GLY A 189 12.52 10.16 -23.67
C GLY A 189 13.52 9.17 -24.28
N LYS A 190 14.56 9.70 -24.95
CA LYS A 190 15.56 8.91 -25.65
C LYS A 190 16.95 8.96 -25.01
N ASP A 191 17.18 9.93 -24.11
CA ASP A 191 18.53 10.20 -23.58
C ASP A 191 18.81 9.36 -22.33
N ALA A 192 17.79 9.18 -21.45
CA ALA A 192 17.87 8.30 -20.28
C ALA A 192 16.47 7.87 -19.83
N ALA A 193 16.42 7.00 -18.79
CA ALA A 193 15.19 6.60 -18.14
C ALA A 193 15.32 6.70 -16.62
N ILE A 194 14.26 7.15 -15.94
CA ILE A 194 14.09 7.08 -14.48
C ILE A 194 13.01 6.05 -14.21
N ILE A 195 13.37 4.97 -13.50
CA ILE A 195 12.43 3.98 -12.98
C ILE A 195 12.20 4.31 -11.51
N ALA A 196 10.97 4.63 -11.16
CA ALA A 196 10.59 5.05 -9.81
C ALA A 196 9.34 4.30 -9.36
N CYS A 197 9.03 4.33 -8.07
CA CYS A 197 7.79 3.81 -7.50
C CYS A 197 7.35 4.64 -6.29
N GLY A 198 6.06 4.62 -6.00
CA GLY A 198 5.51 5.35 -4.88
C GLY A 198 5.67 6.87 -5.02
N GLN A 199 5.79 7.55 -3.89
CA GLN A 199 5.87 9.03 -3.85
C GLN A 199 7.02 9.64 -4.68
N LEU A 200 8.05 8.86 -5.03
CA LEU A 200 9.17 9.35 -5.82
C LEU A 200 8.83 9.51 -7.31
N VAL A 201 7.75 8.94 -7.79
CA VAL A 201 7.33 9.08 -9.20
C VAL A 201 7.01 10.53 -9.53
N ALA A 202 6.31 11.25 -8.65
CA ALA A 202 6.04 12.68 -8.83
C ALA A 202 7.35 13.49 -8.91
N THR A 203 8.33 13.19 -8.05
CA THR A 203 9.65 13.82 -8.08
C THR A 203 10.42 13.50 -9.37
N ALA A 204 10.29 12.26 -9.87
CA ALA A 204 10.88 11.86 -11.15
C ALA A 204 10.28 12.63 -12.34
N LEU A 205 8.97 12.86 -12.32
CA LEU A 205 8.29 13.69 -13.34
C LEU A 205 8.75 15.15 -13.29
N GLU A 206 8.88 15.73 -12.10
CA GLU A 206 9.41 17.09 -11.91
C GLU A 206 10.86 17.19 -12.44
N ALA A 207 11.70 16.21 -12.12
CA ALA A 207 13.08 16.16 -12.60
C ALA A 207 13.15 16.03 -14.13
N ALA A 208 12.30 15.19 -14.72
CA ALA A 208 12.23 15.03 -16.19
C ALA A 208 11.83 16.35 -16.90
N GLU A 209 10.89 17.11 -16.31
CA GLU A 209 10.46 18.40 -16.89
C GLU A 209 11.56 19.47 -16.78
N ILE A 210 12.33 19.49 -15.68
CA ILE A 210 13.49 20.38 -15.54
C ILE A 210 14.56 20.05 -16.60
N LEU A 211 14.91 18.77 -16.74
CA LEU A 211 15.92 18.30 -17.69
C LEU A 211 15.51 18.56 -19.15
N LYS A 212 14.21 18.47 -19.45
CA LYS A 212 13.66 18.80 -20.78
C LYS A 212 13.92 20.24 -21.17
N GLN A 213 13.92 21.20 -20.22
CA GLN A 213 14.26 22.60 -20.49
C GLN A 213 15.75 22.77 -20.87
N GLU A 214 16.60 21.82 -20.47
CA GLU A 214 18.01 21.73 -20.83
C GLU A 214 18.26 20.91 -22.12
N GLY A 215 17.20 20.45 -22.77
CA GLY A 215 17.26 19.64 -24.00
C GLY A 215 17.50 18.14 -23.76
N ILE A 216 17.41 17.68 -22.51
CA ILE A 216 17.58 16.27 -22.12
C ILE A 216 16.21 15.63 -21.95
N HIS A 217 15.89 14.63 -22.77
CA HIS A 217 14.59 13.95 -22.78
C HIS A 217 14.65 12.62 -22.02
N ILE A 218 13.92 12.54 -20.90
CA ILE A 218 13.90 11.41 -19.98
C ILE A 218 12.60 10.64 -20.08
N SER A 219 12.69 9.31 -20.23
CA SER A 219 11.53 8.43 -19.97
C SER A 219 11.35 8.26 -18.46
N VAL A 220 10.13 8.47 -17.93
CA VAL A 220 9.77 8.13 -16.56
C VAL A 220 8.86 6.91 -16.57
N VAL A 221 9.22 5.91 -15.79
CA VAL A 221 8.51 4.62 -15.68
C VAL A 221 8.17 4.38 -14.22
N ASP A 222 6.86 4.16 -13.94
CA ASP A 222 6.33 3.79 -12.63
C ASP A 222 6.18 2.28 -12.49
#